data_319f571be56df74b31aa2cf38e13f1c1
#
_entry.id   319f571be56df74b31aa2cf38e13f1c1
#
_cell.length_a   1.000
_cell.length_b   1.000
_cell.length_c   1.000
_cell.angle_alpha   90.00
_cell.angle_beta   90.00
_cell.angle_gamma   90.00
#
_symmetry.space_group_name_H-M   'P 1'
#
loop_
_entity.id
_entity.type
_entity.pdbx_description
1 polymer ?
#
loop_
_entity_poly.entity_id
_entity_poly.type
_entity_poly.pdbx_seq_one_letter_code
_entity_poly.pdbx_strand_id
1 'polypeptide(L)'
;MGFGYIFLISYWTVLVAELIGDKSIYTVASLSLRFRARIMLSGMFLAFGGKMLVAVLAGQVLVQVPAHWTAILSTLIFFTSAILIWFKKPKPTPEPDAPKLKWSRAMLVPFAALFLTEWCDPGQISAVALTAQSHLPVATWLGGTLAMMTKGTLAITLGLKLRDRIPEKRLRTLATASCCILGVISFHGVFVH
;
A
#
# COMPACT_ATOMS: atom_id res chain seq x y z
N MET A 1 -16.09 -7.25 19.04
CA MET A 1 -15.32 -8.11 18.13
C MET A 1 -13.97 -8.41 18.76
N GLY A 2 -13.49 -9.68 18.69
CA GLY A 2 -12.22 -10.04 19.32
C GLY A 2 -11.00 -9.53 18.52
N PHE A 3 -9.89 -9.25 19.20
CA PHE A 3 -8.64 -8.78 18.60
C PHE A 3 -8.18 -9.66 17.41
N GLY A 4 -8.21 -10.99 17.57
CA GLY A 4 -7.81 -11.92 16.53
C GLY A 4 -8.68 -11.87 15.27
N TYR A 5 -9.97 -11.63 15.43
CA TYR A 5 -10.90 -11.47 14.32
C TYR A 5 -10.58 -10.22 13.49
N ILE A 6 -10.38 -9.07 14.14
CA ILE A 6 -10.02 -7.82 13.46
C ILE A 6 -8.63 -7.93 12.82
N PHE A 7 -7.66 -8.57 13.49
CA PHE A 7 -6.35 -8.83 12.91
C PHE A 7 -6.45 -9.62 11.59
N LEU A 8 -7.23 -10.72 11.55
CA LEU A 8 -7.40 -11.53 10.35
C LEU A 8 -8.13 -10.79 9.24
N ILE A 9 -9.19 -10.07 9.57
CA ILE A 9 -9.92 -9.24 8.58
C ILE A 9 -8.98 -8.19 7.99
N SER A 10 -8.24 -7.47 8.84
CA SER A 10 -7.29 -6.45 8.38
C SER A 10 -6.22 -7.05 7.49
N TYR A 11 -5.66 -8.20 7.87
CA TYR A 11 -4.68 -8.90 7.06
C TYR A 11 -5.22 -9.23 5.66
N TRP A 12 -6.37 -9.90 5.58
CA TRP A 12 -6.92 -10.31 4.29
C TRP A 12 -7.43 -9.15 3.46
N THR A 13 -8.09 -8.17 4.06
CA THR A 13 -8.61 -6.99 3.35
C THR A 13 -7.47 -6.17 2.74
N VAL A 14 -6.42 -5.88 3.53
CA VAL A 14 -5.27 -5.14 3.04
C VAL A 14 -4.52 -5.95 1.99
N LEU A 15 -4.32 -7.27 2.20
CA LEU A 15 -3.62 -8.12 1.24
C LEU A 15 -4.33 -8.16 -0.11
N VAL A 16 -5.65 -8.35 -0.12
CA VAL A 16 -6.45 -8.39 -1.35
C VAL A 16 -6.44 -7.02 -2.03
N ALA A 17 -6.64 -5.93 -1.28
CA ALA A 17 -6.60 -4.58 -1.82
C ALA A 17 -5.25 -4.27 -2.50
N GLU A 18 -4.16 -4.72 -1.89
CA GLU A 18 -2.80 -4.53 -2.39
C GLU A 18 -2.45 -5.41 -3.59
N LEU A 19 -2.97 -6.64 -3.66
CA LEU A 19 -2.71 -7.53 -4.80
C LEU A 19 -3.41 -7.09 -6.08
N ILE A 20 -4.57 -6.43 -5.98
CA ILE A 20 -5.40 -6.09 -7.14
C ILE A 20 -4.89 -4.86 -7.90
N GLY A 21 -4.18 -3.93 -7.26
CA GLY A 21 -3.88 -2.63 -7.89
C GLY A 21 -2.44 -2.14 -7.81
N ASP A 22 -1.51 -2.92 -7.30
CA ASP A 22 -0.23 -2.37 -6.86
C ASP A 22 0.91 -2.48 -7.87
N LYS A 23 1.55 -1.32 -8.10
CA LYS A 23 2.80 -1.17 -8.87
C LYS A 23 4.06 -1.39 -8.02
N SER A 24 3.94 -1.49 -6.71
CA SER A 24 5.09 -1.64 -5.80
C SER A 24 5.86 -2.93 -6.03
N ILE A 25 5.21 -3.95 -6.59
CA ILE A 25 5.85 -5.21 -6.99
C ILE A 25 7.09 -4.95 -7.85
N TYR A 26 7.02 -4.00 -8.79
CA TYR A 26 8.18 -3.65 -9.62
C TYR A 26 9.26 -2.88 -8.85
N THR A 27 8.84 -1.95 -7.96
CA THR A 27 9.78 -1.20 -7.12
C THR A 27 10.51 -2.16 -6.18
N VAL A 28 9.78 -3.04 -5.52
CA VAL A 28 10.33 -4.06 -4.62
C VAL A 28 11.24 -5.02 -5.40
N ALA A 29 10.80 -5.55 -6.54
CA ALA A 29 11.59 -6.44 -7.36
C ALA A 29 12.89 -5.78 -7.87
N SER A 30 12.84 -4.53 -8.33
CA SER A 30 14.01 -3.81 -8.80
C SER A 30 15.00 -3.49 -7.68
N LEU A 31 14.51 -3.16 -6.48
CA LEU A 31 15.34 -2.92 -5.31
C LEU A 31 15.95 -4.22 -4.76
N SER A 32 15.22 -5.35 -4.85
CA SER A 32 15.72 -6.64 -4.39
C SER A 32 16.91 -7.16 -5.20
N LEU A 33 17.08 -6.69 -6.44
CA LEU A 33 18.26 -6.97 -7.26
C LEU A 33 19.52 -6.22 -6.78
N ARG A 34 19.34 -5.13 -6.03
CA ARG A 34 20.44 -4.23 -5.63
C ARG A 34 20.86 -4.44 -4.19
N PHE A 35 19.93 -4.82 -3.33
CA PHE A 35 20.15 -4.91 -1.91
C PHE A 35 20.02 -6.34 -1.42
N ARG A 36 20.83 -6.72 -0.42
CA ARG A 36 20.71 -8.01 0.24
C ARG A 36 19.31 -8.15 0.86
N ALA A 37 18.73 -9.34 0.82
CA ALA A 37 17.39 -9.61 1.31
C ALA A 37 17.11 -9.06 2.72
N ARG A 38 18.08 -9.18 3.64
CA ARG A 38 17.95 -8.65 5.02
C ARG A 38 17.78 -7.13 5.05
N ILE A 39 18.53 -6.39 4.23
CA ILE A 39 18.45 -4.93 4.13
C ILE A 39 17.10 -4.54 3.53
N MET A 40 16.68 -5.24 2.49
CA MET A 40 15.41 -5.00 1.83
C MET A 40 14.23 -5.25 2.78
N LEU A 41 14.20 -6.40 3.46
CA LEU A 41 13.14 -6.74 4.43
C LEU A 41 13.08 -5.75 5.59
N SER A 42 14.22 -5.29 6.12
CA SER A 42 14.24 -4.28 7.19
C SER A 42 13.69 -2.93 6.71
N GLY A 43 14.09 -2.48 5.51
CA GLY A 43 13.58 -1.25 4.91
C GLY A 43 12.09 -1.31 4.63
N MET A 44 11.61 -2.46 4.12
CA MET A 44 10.19 -2.72 3.89
C MET A 44 9.38 -2.71 5.19
N PHE A 45 9.87 -3.39 6.23
CA PHE A 45 9.18 -3.42 7.52
C PHE A 45 8.99 -2.02 8.10
N LEU A 46 10.04 -1.20 8.08
CA LEU A 46 9.94 0.19 8.53
C LEU A 46 9.01 1.02 7.65
N ALA A 47 9.08 0.87 6.33
CA ALA A 47 8.23 1.62 5.41
C ALA A 47 6.75 1.25 5.58
N PHE A 48 6.43 -0.04 5.52
CA PHE A 48 5.06 -0.52 5.60
C PHE A 48 4.47 -0.38 7.01
N GLY A 49 5.26 -0.68 8.04
CA GLY A 49 4.84 -0.47 9.43
C GLY A 49 4.57 0.99 9.74
N GLY A 50 5.44 1.91 9.27
CA GLY A 50 5.25 3.35 9.41
C GLY A 50 4.02 3.86 8.66
N LYS A 51 3.81 3.41 7.42
CA LYS A 51 2.64 3.77 6.61
C LYS A 51 1.35 3.29 7.25
N MET A 52 1.31 2.03 7.70
CA MET A 52 0.15 1.47 8.39
C MET A 52 -0.11 2.15 9.72
N LEU A 53 0.93 2.58 10.44
CA LEU A 53 0.78 3.38 11.65
C LEU A 53 0.06 4.71 11.35
N VAL A 54 0.50 5.42 10.33
CA VAL A 54 -0.15 6.67 9.89
C VAL A 54 -1.60 6.41 9.48
N ALA A 55 -1.88 5.34 8.73
CA ALA A 55 -3.23 4.97 8.33
C ALA A 55 -4.15 4.72 9.53
N VAL A 56 -3.66 3.97 10.52
CA VAL A 56 -4.41 3.66 11.74
C VAL A 56 -4.66 4.91 12.59
N LEU A 57 -3.66 5.79 12.74
CA LEU A 57 -3.84 7.07 13.43
C LEU A 57 -4.85 7.97 12.70
N ALA A 58 -4.78 8.03 11.38
CA ALA A 58 -5.78 8.73 10.58
C ALA A 58 -7.18 8.14 10.77
N GLY A 59 -7.32 6.81 10.82
CA GLY A 59 -8.57 6.11 11.10
C GLY A 59 -9.17 6.47 12.48
N GLN A 60 -8.33 6.60 13.50
CA GLN A 60 -8.78 7.03 14.83
C GLN A 60 -9.31 8.48 14.85
N VAL A 61 -8.65 9.36 14.08
CA VAL A 61 -9.13 10.77 13.94
C VAL A 61 -10.42 10.80 13.12
N LEU A 62 -10.55 9.96 12.11
CA LEU A 62 -11.71 9.92 11.21
C LEU A 62 -13.01 9.50 11.93
N VAL A 63 -12.92 8.74 13.02
CA VAL A 63 -14.08 8.40 13.86
C VAL A 63 -14.81 9.64 14.39
N GLN A 64 -14.09 10.75 14.56
CA GLN A 64 -14.65 12.01 15.06
C GLN A 64 -15.31 12.85 13.95
N VAL A 65 -15.15 12.44 12.68
CA VAL A 65 -15.65 13.19 11.51
C VAL A 65 -16.98 12.56 11.04
N PRO A 66 -18.01 13.36 10.76
CA PRO A 66 -19.28 12.85 10.23
C PRO A 66 -19.09 11.99 8.96
N ALA A 67 -19.89 10.92 8.85
CA ALA A 67 -19.73 9.89 7.80
C ALA A 67 -19.72 10.46 6.37
N HIS A 68 -20.53 11.49 6.09
CA HIS A 68 -20.57 12.14 4.77
C HIS A 68 -19.24 12.80 4.38
N TRP A 69 -18.51 13.43 5.33
CA TRP A 69 -17.19 14.02 5.06
C TRP A 69 -16.15 12.95 4.78
N THR A 70 -16.20 11.82 5.49
CA THR A 70 -15.28 10.69 5.24
C THR A 70 -15.52 10.06 3.88
N ALA A 71 -16.78 9.96 3.44
CA ALA A 71 -17.13 9.46 2.12
C ALA A 71 -16.64 10.40 1.00
N ILE A 72 -16.83 11.72 1.16
CA ILE A 72 -16.33 12.73 0.21
C ILE A 72 -14.81 12.66 0.11
N LEU A 73 -14.10 12.64 1.25
CA LEU A 73 -12.65 12.59 1.29
C LEU A 73 -12.11 11.31 0.62
N SER A 74 -12.70 10.16 0.94
CA SER A 74 -12.34 8.88 0.31
C SER A 74 -12.56 8.91 -1.20
N THR A 75 -13.67 9.46 -1.66
CA THR A 75 -13.97 9.63 -3.09
C THR A 75 -12.90 10.46 -3.78
N LEU A 76 -12.55 11.62 -3.23
CA LEU A 76 -11.50 12.50 -3.76
C LEU A 76 -10.14 11.80 -3.82
N ILE A 77 -9.77 11.06 -2.76
CA ILE A 77 -8.50 10.33 -2.71
C ILE A 77 -8.45 9.24 -3.78
N PHE A 78 -9.52 8.46 -3.96
CA PHE A 78 -9.55 7.40 -4.96
C PHE A 78 -9.49 7.95 -6.38
N PHE A 79 -10.25 9.00 -6.71
CA PHE A 79 -10.20 9.59 -8.05
C PHE A 79 -8.86 10.28 -8.32
N THR A 80 -8.31 11.01 -7.34
CA THR A 80 -6.98 11.61 -7.48
C THR A 80 -5.91 10.53 -7.70
N SER A 81 -5.98 9.44 -6.95
CA SER A 81 -5.08 8.30 -7.13
C SER A 81 -5.22 7.68 -8.51
N ALA A 82 -6.44 7.48 -9.01
CA ALA A 82 -6.69 6.97 -10.35
C ALA A 82 -6.05 7.87 -11.42
N ILE A 83 -6.23 9.19 -11.32
CA ILE A 83 -5.65 10.18 -12.23
C ILE A 83 -4.11 10.13 -12.16
N LEU A 84 -3.54 10.17 -10.97
CA LEU A 84 -2.09 10.11 -10.79
C LEU A 84 -1.48 8.81 -11.35
N ILE A 85 -2.15 7.69 -11.14
CA ILE A 85 -1.73 6.39 -11.69
C ILE A 85 -1.75 6.40 -13.21
N TRP A 86 -2.81 6.99 -13.80
CA TRP A 86 -2.96 7.04 -15.26
C TRP A 86 -1.90 7.90 -15.93
N PHE A 87 -1.60 9.07 -15.36
CA PHE A 87 -0.64 10.03 -15.95
C PHE A 87 0.82 9.79 -15.54
N LYS A 88 1.08 8.92 -14.56
CA LYS A 88 2.45 8.64 -14.10
C LYS A 88 3.26 7.97 -15.22
N LYS A 89 4.27 8.68 -15.73
CA LYS A 89 5.22 8.13 -16.70
C LYS A 89 6.06 7.02 -16.05
N PRO A 90 6.40 5.94 -16.80
CA PRO A 90 7.33 4.93 -16.32
C PRO A 90 8.66 5.60 -15.96
N LYS A 91 9.12 5.41 -14.73
CA LYS A 91 10.47 5.84 -14.38
C LYS A 91 11.47 4.83 -14.94
N PRO A 92 12.57 5.29 -15.59
CA PRO A 92 13.62 4.39 -16.01
C PRO A 92 14.10 3.54 -14.82
N THR A 93 14.29 2.27 -15.05
CA THR A 93 14.87 1.38 -14.04
C THR A 93 16.27 1.90 -13.72
N PRO A 94 16.56 2.30 -12.49
CA PRO A 94 17.90 2.80 -12.17
C PRO A 94 18.93 1.69 -12.38
N GLU A 95 20.12 2.04 -12.91
CA GLU A 95 21.21 1.10 -13.21
C GLU A 95 21.78 0.38 -11.96
N PRO A 96 22.47 -0.80 -12.17
CA PRO A 96 22.78 -1.74 -11.08
C PRO A 96 23.94 -1.38 -10.14
N ASP A 97 24.49 -0.20 -10.18
CA ASP A 97 25.57 0.18 -9.26
C ASP A 97 25.03 0.59 -7.88
N ALA A 98 24.92 -0.39 -7.01
CA ALA A 98 24.71 -0.11 -5.60
C ALA A 98 26.03 0.34 -4.96
N PRO A 99 26.16 1.58 -4.51
CA PRO A 99 27.34 2.00 -3.75
C PRO A 99 27.46 1.12 -2.50
N LYS A 100 28.71 0.77 -2.13
CA LYS A 100 29.03 0.05 -0.86
C LYS A 100 28.66 0.94 0.34
N LEU A 101 27.36 1.11 0.60
CA LEU A 101 26.86 1.89 1.74
C LEU A 101 26.95 1.08 3.03
N LYS A 102 27.20 1.79 4.17
CA LYS A 102 27.02 1.22 5.50
C LYS A 102 25.59 0.70 5.65
N TRP A 103 25.36 -0.40 6.40
CA TRP A 103 24.10 -1.11 6.50
C TRP A 103 22.90 -0.17 6.80
N SER A 104 23.05 0.78 7.71
CA SER A 104 22.01 1.76 8.05
C SER A 104 21.63 2.68 6.89
N ARG A 105 22.58 3.15 6.10
CA ARG A 105 22.32 3.96 4.91
C ARG A 105 21.73 3.12 3.78
N ALA A 106 22.19 1.88 3.64
CA ALA A 106 21.65 0.96 2.64
C ALA A 106 20.17 0.62 2.89
N MET A 107 19.73 0.56 4.16
CA MET A 107 18.33 0.33 4.54
C MET A 107 17.44 1.55 4.29
N LEU A 108 17.98 2.77 4.39
CA LEU A 108 17.22 4.00 4.14
C LEU A 108 16.77 4.12 2.68
N VAL A 109 17.49 3.55 1.73
CA VAL A 109 17.12 3.62 0.30
C VAL A 109 15.82 2.87 0.00
N PRO A 110 15.68 1.55 0.30
CA PRO A 110 14.40 0.86 0.14
C PRO A 110 13.30 1.45 1.04
N PHE A 111 13.61 1.87 2.27
CA PHE A 111 12.66 2.56 3.13
C PHE A 111 12.11 3.81 2.45
N ALA A 112 12.95 4.76 2.05
CA ALA A 112 12.51 6.00 1.43
C ALA A 112 11.78 5.77 0.10
N ALA A 113 12.28 4.85 -0.72
CA ALA A 113 11.65 4.50 -1.98
C ALA A 113 10.22 4.00 -1.77
N LEU A 114 10.00 3.04 -0.86
CA LEU A 114 8.69 2.46 -0.59
C LEU A 114 7.79 3.42 0.22
N PHE A 115 8.35 4.11 1.19
CA PHE A 115 7.60 5.05 2.02
C PHE A 115 7.07 6.24 1.21
N LEU A 116 7.89 6.81 0.32
CA LEU A 116 7.51 8.01 -0.43
C LEU A 116 6.71 7.73 -1.71
N THR A 117 6.82 6.53 -2.29
CA THR A 117 6.16 6.23 -3.58
C THR A 117 4.77 5.65 -3.47
N GLU A 118 4.39 5.15 -2.31
CA GLU A 118 3.17 4.37 -2.10
C GLU A 118 2.23 5.00 -1.06
N TRP A 119 2.08 6.32 -1.07
CA TRP A 119 1.09 6.99 -0.23
C TRP A 119 -0.31 6.88 -0.82
N CYS A 120 -1.31 6.78 0.08
CA CYS A 120 -2.73 6.67 -0.26
C CYS A 120 -3.03 5.47 -1.17
N ASP A 121 -2.40 4.34 -0.91
CA ASP A 121 -2.70 3.08 -1.58
C ASP A 121 -4.03 2.46 -1.06
N PRO A 122 -4.66 1.55 -1.82
CA PRO A 122 -5.91 0.93 -1.41
C PRO A 122 -5.83 0.20 -0.06
N GLY A 123 -4.67 -0.37 0.28
CA GLY A 123 -4.44 -1.03 1.56
C GLY A 123 -4.45 -0.06 2.74
N GLN A 124 -3.84 1.12 2.59
CA GLN A 124 -3.88 2.17 3.62
C GLN A 124 -5.31 2.66 3.85
N ILE A 125 -6.06 2.91 2.77
CA ILE A 125 -7.45 3.38 2.87
C ILE A 125 -8.32 2.32 3.56
N SER A 126 -8.13 1.03 3.22
CA SER A 126 -8.80 -0.07 3.89
C SER A 126 -8.46 -0.14 5.39
N ALA A 127 -7.20 0.08 5.76
CA ALA A 127 -6.77 0.11 7.16
C ALA A 127 -7.37 1.30 7.93
N VAL A 128 -7.45 2.48 7.31
CA VAL A 128 -8.16 3.65 7.87
C VAL A 128 -9.61 3.30 8.16
N ALA A 129 -10.34 2.76 7.18
CA ALA A 129 -11.75 2.41 7.31
C ALA A 129 -11.98 1.33 8.37
N LEU A 130 -11.16 0.27 8.39
CA LEU A 130 -11.24 -0.80 9.38
C LEU A 130 -10.95 -0.30 10.80
N THR A 131 -9.98 0.60 10.95
CA THR A 131 -9.69 1.19 12.27
C THR A 131 -10.85 2.03 12.77
N ALA A 132 -11.44 2.83 11.88
CA ALA A 132 -12.61 3.65 12.21
C ALA A 132 -13.83 2.81 12.67
N GLN A 133 -14.03 1.64 12.03
CA GLN A 133 -15.16 0.75 12.34
C GLN A 133 -14.91 -0.14 13.56
N SER A 134 -13.70 -0.66 13.71
CA SER A 134 -13.39 -1.67 14.74
C SER A 134 -12.99 -1.10 16.09
N HIS A 135 -12.49 0.13 16.12
CA HIS A 135 -11.88 0.76 17.30
C HIS A 135 -10.72 -0.06 17.90
N LEU A 136 -10.10 -0.95 17.11
CA LEU A 136 -8.96 -1.78 17.50
C LEU A 136 -7.71 -1.46 16.66
N PRO A 137 -7.09 -0.30 16.89
CA PRO A 137 -6.00 0.21 16.07
C PRO A 137 -4.79 -0.73 15.99
N VAL A 138 -4.43 -1.36 17.12
CA VAL A 138 -3.27 -2.26 17.17
C VAL A 138 -3.50 -3.52 16.32
N ALA A 139 -4.70 -4.10 16.36
CA ALA A 139 -5.04 -5.27 15.56
C ALA A 139 -4.99 -4.95 14.06
N THR A 140 -5.52 -3.79 13.66
CA THR A 140 -5.51 -3.32 12.28
C THR A 140 -4.08 -3.02 11.82
N TRP A 141 -3.28 -2.36 12.64
CA TRP A 141 -1.88 -2.06 12.33
C TRP A 141 -1.05 -3.32 12.10
N LEU A 142 -1.15 -4.31 13.01
CA LEU A 142 -0.41 -5.57 12.90
C LEU A 142 -0.87 -6.36 11.66
N GLY A 143 -2.18 -6.51 11.46
CA GLY A 143 -2.74 -7.22 10.31
C GLY A 143 -2.33 -6.58 8.98
N GLY A 144 -2.49 -5.26 8.88
CA GLY A 144 -2.11 -4.50 7.69
C GLY A 144 -0.61 -4.53 7.40
N THR A 145 0.23 -4.35 8.42
CA THR A 145 1.69 -4.42 8.27
C THR A 145 2.12 -5.81 7.79
N LEU A 146 1.57 -6.87 8.39
CA LEU A 146 1.88 -8.24 7.99
C LEU A 146 1.42 -8.53 6.56
N ALA A 147 0.26 -8.04 6.15
CA ALA A 147 -0.24 -8.15 4.78
C ALA A 147 0.72 -7.50 3.77
N MET A 148 1.16 -6.27 4.05
CA MET A 148 2.13 -5.55 3.21
C MET A 148 3.48 -6.27 3.16
N MET A 149 3.95 -6.84 4.28
CA MET A 149 5.18 -7.64 4.30
C MET A 149 5.04 -8.94 3.50
N THR A 150 3.89 -9.61 3.57
CA THR A 150 3.59 -10.80 2.77
C THR A 150 3.61 -10.47 1.28
N LYS A 151 2.93 -9.38 0.87
CA LYS A 151 2.97 -8.89 -0.51
C LYS A 151 4.41 -8.60 -0.95
N GLY A 152 5.17 -7.88 -0.14
CA GLY A 152 6.54 -7.52 -0.47
C GLY A 152 7.48 -8.72 -0.60
N THR A 153 7.33 -9.73 0.27
CA THR A 153 8.08 -11.00 0.16
C THR A 153 7.68 -11.78 -1.09
N LEU A 154 6.40 -11.81 -1.43
CA LEU A 154 5.93 -12.36 -2.69
C LEU A 154 6.50 -11.60 -3.89
N ALA A 155 6.59 -10.27 -3.83
CA ALA A 155 7.20 -9.46 -4.87
C ALA A 155 8.69 -9.73 -5.06
N ILE A 156 9.44 -9.98 -3.98
CA ILE A 156 10.85 -10.37 -4.06
C ILE A 156 11.00 -11.75 -4.73
N THR A 157 10.16 -12.71 -4.36
CA THR A 157 10.29 -14.10 -4.83
C THR A 157 9.69 -14.32 -6.22
N LEU A 158 8.54 -13.71 -6.50
CA LEU A 158 7.81 -13.89 -7.77
C LEU A 158 8.10 -12.77 -8.77
N GLY A 159 8.44 -11.57 -8.29
CA GLY A 159 8.61 -10.38 -9.13
C GLY A 159 9.68 -10.57 -10.20
N LEU A 160 10.73 -11.33 -9.90
CA LEU A 160 11.77 -11.69 -10.87
C LEU A 160 11.23 -12.56 -12.00
N LYS A 161 10.26 -13.45 -11.72
CA LYS A 161 9.62 -14.32 -12.72
C LYS A 161 8.44 -13.68 -13.43
N LEU A 162 7.71 -12.78 -12.75
CA LEU A 162 6.53 -12.11 -13.32
C LEU A 162 6.86 -10.87 -14.16
N ARG A 163 7.98 -10.21 -13.87
CA ARG A 163 8.43 -9.00 -14.61
C ARG A 163 8.37 -9.20 -16.12
N ASP A 164 8.77 -10.37 -16.60
CA ASP A 164 8.86 -10.67 -18.03
C ASP A 164 7.53 -11.10 -18.65
N ARG A 165 6.48 -11.35 -17.85
CA ARG A 165 5.21 -11.89 -18.34
C ARG A 165 4.03 -10.91 -18.32
N ILE A 166 4.06 -9.84 -17.50
CA ILE A 166 2.94 -8.91 -17.39
C ILE A 166 3.36 -7.53 -17.87
N PRO A 167 2.81 -7.05 -18.99
CA PRO A 167 3.13 -5.71 -19.49
C PRO A 167 2.61 -4.64 -18.50
N GLU A 168 3.46 -3.67 -18.20
CA GLU A 168 3.19 -2.56 -17.27
C GLU A 168 1.87 -1.83 -17.58
N LYS A 169 1.51 -1.76 -18.87
CA LYS A 169 0.25 -1.16 -19.32
C LYS A 169 -0.98 -1.83 -18.73
N ARG A 170 -1.01 -3.17 -18.67
CA ARG A 170 -2.15 -3.92 -18.08
C ARG A 170 -2.28 -3.69 -16.58
N LEU A 171 -1.15 -3.67 -15.86
CA LEU A 171 -1.16 -3.38 -14.43
C LEU A 171 -1.65 -1.97 -14.12
N ARG A 172 -1.21 -0.99 -14.91
CA ARG A 172 -1.69 0.39 -14.78
C ARG A 172 -3.19 0.49 -15.01
N THR A 173 -3.70 -0.18 -16.04
CA THR A 173 -5.14 -0.19 -16.33
C THR A 173 -5.93 -0.83 -15.19
N LEU A 174 -5.49 -1.98 -14.68
CA LEU A 174 -6.14 -2.66 -13.55
C LEU A 174 -6.14 -1.79 -12.29
N ALA A 175 -4.99 -1.19 -11.92
CA ALA A 175 -4.89 -0.31 -10.76
C ALA A 175 -5.81 0.91 -10.88
N THR A 176 -5.85 1.54 -12.07
CA THR A 176 -6.74 2.69 -12.31
C THR A 176 -8.21 2.27 -12.24
N ALA A 177 -8.59 1.15 -12.85
CA ALA A 177 -9.95 0.62 -12.80
C ALA A 177 -10.39 0.32 -11.36
N SER A 178 -9.52 -0.32 -10.56
CA SER A 178 -9.80 -0.59 -9.14
C SER A 178 -10.03 0.70 -8.34
N CYS A 179 -9.19 1.71 -8.52
CA CYS A 179 -9.38 3.00 -7.87
C CYS A 179 -10.68 3.69 -8.32
N CYS A 180 -11.03 3.62 -9.59
CA CYS A 180 -12.30 4.17 -10.08
C CYS A 180 -13.50 3.45 -9.45
N ILE A 181 -13.49 2.12 -9.40
CA ILE A 181 -14.56 1.34 -8.77
C ILE A 181 -14.72 1.70 -7.29
N LEU A 182 -13.62 1.75 -6.53
CA LEU A 182 -13.65 2.14 -5.12
C LEU A 182 -14.10 3.59 -4.94
N GLY A 183 -13.71 4.49 -5.84
CA GLY A 183 -14.18 5.88 -5.86
C GLY A 183 -15.69 5.98 -6.07
N VAL A 184 -16.25 5.20 -6.99
CA VAL A 184 -17.71 5.15 -7.23
C VAL A 184 -18.45 4.58 -6.03
N ILE A 185 -17.95 3.52 -5.41
CA ILE A 185 -18.53 2.92 -4.21
C ILE A 185 -18.54 3.95 -3.05
N SER A 186 -17.43 4.64 -2.84
CA SER A 186 -17.33 5.69 -1.82
C SER A 186 -18.26 6.86 -2.11
N PHE A 187 -18.40 7.25 -3.37
CA PHE A 187 -19.32 8.30 -3.78
C PHE A 187 -20.79 7.93 -3.52
N HIS A 188 -21.16 6.67 -3.79
CA HIS A 188 -22.50 6.19 -3.45
C HIS A 188 -22.77 6.28 -1.95
N GLY A 189 -21.77 6.05 -1.10
CA GLY A 189 -21.87 6.20 0.34
C GLY A 189 -22.18 7.63 0.81
N VAL A 190 -21.91 8.66 -0.01
CA VAL A 190 -22.25 10.06 0.30
C VAL A 190 -23.78 10.27 0.34
N PHE A 191 -24.53 9.50 -0.46
CA PHE A 191 -25.99 9.67 -0.62
C PHE A 191 -26.80 8.72 0.25
N VAL A 192 -26.16 7.73 0.89
CA VAL A 192 -26.86 6.71 1.70
C VAL A 192 -26.88 7.09 3.19
N HIS A 193 -26.11 8.09 3.60
CA HIS A 193 -26.05 8.65 4.94
C HIS A 193 -26.40 10.14 4.94
#